data_3a4f3bee970a77f3c9c9cd19f8fd2551
#
_entry.id   3a4f3bee970a77f3c9c9cd19f8fd2551
#
_cell.length_a   1.000
_cell.length_b   1.000
_cell.length_c   1.000
_cell.angle_alpha   90.00
_cell.angle_beta   90.00
_cell.angle_gamma   90.00
#
_symmetry.space_group_name_H-M   'P 1'
#
loop_
_entity.id
_entity.type
_entity.pdbx_description
1 polymer ?
#
loop_
_entity_poly.entity_id
_entity_poly.type
_entity_poly.pdbx_seq_one_letter_code
_entity_poly.pdbx_strand_id
1 'polypeptide(L)'
;MTVEDLTFDVEQHIDMKATPEKAFAAVLHRLGKGNTRPDGQSLELELEPKPGGRWYRDRGNGIGHLWGFVQAIKAPNLLELCGPMFMSYPAINHVEVKIEPVSGGCRLALRHRAIGMIDPEHRKNVGTGWNHMLSNVKKDCEQR
;
A
#
# COMPACT_ATOMS: atom_id res chain seq x y z
N MET A 1 -28.77 -0.79 6.59
CA MET A 1 -27.33 -0.86 6.27
C MET A 1 -27.10 -2.00 5.28
N THR A 2 -26.51 -1.69 4.15
CA THR A 2 -26.24 -2.67 3.09
C THR A 2 -24.76 -3.07 3.12
N VAL A 3 -24.39 -4.09 2.35
CA VAL A 3 -22.99 -4.51 2.21
C VAL A 3 -22.14 -3.35 1.64
N GLU A 4 -22.71 -2.57 0.73
CA GLU A 4 -22.03 -1.42 0.13
C GLU A 4 -21.65 -0.36 1.16
N ASP A 5 -22.47 -0.19 2.20
CA ASP A 5 -22.17 0.76 3.28
C ASP A 5 -20.99 0.31 4.13
N LEU A 6 -20.69 -0.99 4.12
CA LEU A 6 -19.64 -1.60 4.92
C LEU A 6 -18.36 -1.88 4.12
N THR A 7 -18.34 -1.55 2.84
CA THR A 7 -17.21 -1.92 1.96
C THR A 7 -16.76 -0.74 1.12
N PHE A 8 -15.52 -0.82 0.64
CA PHE A 8 -15.08 -0.01 -0.51
C PHE A 8 -14.12 -0.82 -1.38
N ASP A 9 -13.96 -0.36 -2.60
CA ASP A 9 -13.10 -0.97 -3.60
C ASP A 9 -12.46 0.15 -4.44
N VAL A 10 -11.14 0.31 -4.31
CA VAL A 10 -10.38 1.33 -5.02
C VAL A 10 -9.39 0.64 -5.94
N GLU A 11 -9.41 0.99 -7.21
CA GLU A 11 -8.44 0.50 -8.19
C GLU A 11 -7.73 1.68 -8.83
N GLN A 12 -6.41 1.57 -8.95
CA GLN A 12 -5.59 2.57 -9.63
C GLN A 12 -4.44 1.86 -10.34
N HIS A 13 -3.90 2.49 -11.36
CA HIS A 13 -2.69 1.99 -11.99
C HIS A 13 -1.84 3.17 -12.48
N ILE A 14 -0.54 2.90 -12.65
CA ILE A 14 0.39 3.89 -13.17
C ILE A 14 1.45 3.16 -14.00
N ASP A 15 1.80 3.75 -15.13
CA ASP A 15 2.89 3.25 -15.96
C ASP A 15 4.16 4.04 -15.63
N MET A 16 5.29 3.36 -15.67
CA MET A 16 6.57 4.00 -15.36
C MET A 16 7.69 3.43 -16.23
N LYS A 17 8.69 4.26 -16.47
CA LYS A 17 9.86 3.90 -17.28
C LYS A 17 10.92 3.29 -16.37
N ALA A 18 10.64 2.08 -15.90
CA ALA A 18 11.51 1.35 -14.99
C ALA A 18 11.24 -0.14 -15.13
N THR A 19 12.18 -0.97 -14.69
CA THR A 19 11.98 -2.42 -14.67
C THR A 19 11.00 -2.80 -13.56
N PRO A 20 10.31 -3.95 -13.68
CA PRO A 20 9.48 -4.46 -12.59
C PRO A 20 10.24 -4.61 -11.27
N GLU A 21 11.50 -5.04 -11.32
CA GLU A 21 12.34 -5.22 -10.13
C GLU A 21 12.55 -3.90 -9.40
N LYS A 22 12.84 -2.85 -10.15
CA LYS A 22 13.05 -1.51 -9.58
C LYS A 22 11.77 -0.95 -9.00
N ALA A 23 10.66 -1.14 -9.71
CA ALA A 23 9.35 -0.71 -9.25
C ALA A 23 8.95 -1.44 -7.96
N PHE A 24 9.15 -2.75 -7.90
CA PHE A 24 8.81 -3.55 -6.72
C PHE A 24 9.61 -3.11 -5.49
N ALA A 25 10.92 -2.87 -5.66
CA ALA A 25 11.76 -2.38 -4.57
C ALA A 25 11.26 -1.02 -4.07
N ALA A 26 10.86 -0.14 -4.97
CA ALA A 26 10.31 1.17 -4.60
C ALA A 26 8.97 1.05 -3.87
N VAL A 27 8.11 0.11 -4.27
CA VAL A 27 6.85 -0.18 -3.55
C VAL A 27 7.15 -0.60 -2.11
N LEU A 28 8.06 -1.56 -1.92
CA LEU A 28 8.42 -2.01 -0.58
C LEU A 28 8.95 -0.86 0.28
N HIS A 29 9.78 0.00 -0.31
CA HIS A 29 10.30 1.17 0.40
C HIS A 29 9.19 2.14 0.78
N ARG A 30 8.30 2.47 -0.15
CA ARG A 30 7.22 3.44 0.11
C ARG A 30 6.13 2.91 1.03
N LEU A 31 5.96 1.60 1.13
CA LEU A 31 5.07 0.99 2.13
C LEU A 31 5.76 0.79 3.47
N GLY A 32 7.09 0.91 3.52
CA GLY A 32 7.91 0.74 4.70
C GLY A 32 8.49 2.06 5.21
N LYS A 33 9.82 2.11 5.32
CA LYS A 33 10.52 3.26 5.90
C LYS A 33 10.37 4.55 5.11
N GLY A 34 10.11 4.47 3.82
CA GLY A 34 9.88 5.64 2.97
C GLY A 34 8.43 6.10 2.93
N ASN A 35 7.55 5.51 3.74
CA ASN A 35 6.14 5.91 3.73
C ASN A 35 5.97 7.35 4.20
N THR A 36 5.14 8.10 3.46
CA THR A 36 4.83 9.48 3.79
C THR A 36 3.32 9.70 3.74
N ARG A 37 2.86 10.68 4.50
CA ARG A 37 1.49 11.14 4.43
C ARG A 37 1.31 12.01 3.16
N PRO A 38 0.07 12.21 2.70
CA PRO A 38 -0.17 13.10 1.55
C PRO A 38 0.38 14.51 1.70
N ASP A 39 0.54 15.00 2.94
CA ASP A 39 1.15 16.30 3.22
C ASP A 39 2.68 16.29 3.15
N GLY A 40 3.28 15.13 2.85
CA GLY A 40 4.73 14.99 2.73
C GLY A 40 5.44 14.64 4.03
N GLN A 41 4.75 14.63 5.16
CA GLN A 41 5.36 14.25 6.43
C GLN A 41 5.68 12.76 6.45
N SER A 42 6.83 12.42 7.04
CA SER A 42 7.24 11.03 7.19
C SER A 42 6.27 10.27 8.09
N LEU A 43 5.93 9.06 7.68
CA LEU A 43 5.18 8.10 8.49
C LEU A 43 5.86 6.75 8.31
N GLU A 44 7.01 6.58 8.94
CA GLU A 44 7.80 5.36 8.80
C GLU A 44 7.02 4.15 9.28
N LEU A 45 7.05 3.11 8.46
CA LEU A 45 6.50 1.79 8.78
C LEU A 45 7.61 0.76 8.65
N GLU A 46 7.43 -0.36 9.32
CA GLU A 46 8.27 -1.53 9.12
C GLU A 46 7.49 -2.53 8.27
N LEU A 47 8.14 -3.11 7.28
CA LEU A 47 7.54 -4.14 6.42
C LEU A 47 8.52 -5.28 6.27
N GLU A 48 8.13 -6.46 6.78
CA GLU A 48 8.92 -7.68 6.66
C GLU A 48 8.49 -8.39 5.37
N PRO A 49 9.31 -8.38 4.30
CA PRO A 49 8.87 -8.81 2.97
C PRO A 49 8.92 -10.33 2.77
N LYS A 50 8.08 -11.04 3.49
CA LYS A 50 7.95 -12.50 3.43
C LYS A 50 6.53 -12.90 3.81
N PRO A 51 6.02 -14.08 3.40
CA PRO A 51 4.69 -14.53 3.83
C PRO A 51 4.57 -14.53 5.35
N GLY A 52 3.51 -13.95 5.87
CA GLY A 52 3.32 -13.79 7.31
C GLY A 52 4.13 -12.66 7.94
N GLY A 53 4.96 -11.96 7.16
CA GLY A 53 5.72 -10.82 7.64
C GLY A 53 4.79 -9.72 8.14
N ARG A 54 5.25 -8.97 9.14
CA ARG A 54 4.47 -7.89 9.73
C ARG A 54 4.63 -6.58 8.96
N TRP A 55 3.57 -5.80 8.99
CA TRP A 55 3.55 -4.44 8.48
C TRP A 55 3.02 -3.56 9.63
N TYR A 56 3.86 -2.69 10.18
CA TYR A 56 3.52 -2.01 11.42
C TYR A 56 4.29 -0.70 11.60
N ARG A 57 3.76 0.14 12.47
CA ARG A 57 4.43 1.35 12.92
C ARG A 57 5.03 1.08 14.31
N ASP A 58 6.34 1.28 14.43
CA ASP A 58 7.05 1.14 15.70
C ASP A 58 7.44 2.53 16.21
N ARG A 59 6.94 2.91 17.37
CA ARG A 59 7.27 4.19 18.01
C ARG A 59 8.22 4.02 19.18
N GLY A 60 8.75 2.82 19.40
CA GLY A 60 9.64 2.50 20.50
C GLY A 60 8.90 2.17 21.79
N ASN A 61 9.57 1.47 22.68
CA ASN A 61 9.06 1.11 24.02
C ASN A 61 7.74 0.33 24.00
N GLY A 62 7.54 -0.48 22.97
CA GLY A 62 6.31 -1.26 22.84
C GLY A 62 5.10 -0.45 22.39
N ILE A 63 5.31 0.78 21.96
CA ILE A 63 4.24 1.65 21.46
C ILE A 63 4.23 1.60 19.94
N GLY A 64 3.06 1.41 19.35
CA GLY A 64 2.94 1.36 17.90
C GLY A 64 1.58 0.89 17.44
N HIS A 65 1.48 0.55 16.15
CA HIS A 65 0.23 0.14 15.53
C HIS A 65 0.52 -0.92 14.47
N LEU A 66 -0.12 -2.08 14.61
CA LEU A 66 -0.05 -3.13 13.60
C LEU A 66 -0.99 -2.76 12.44
N TRP A 67 -0.42 -2.61 11.25
CA TRP A 67 -1.18 -2.30 10.04
C TRP A 67 -1.62 -3.57 9.31
N GLY A 68 -0.85 -4.65 9.42
CA GLY A 68 -1.23 -5.88 8.78
C GLY A 68 -0.09 -6.88 8.62
N PHE A 69 -0.32 -7.78 7.69
CA PHE A 69 0.61 -8.86 7.38
C PHE A 69 0.76 -9.00 5.87
N VAL A 70 1.90 -9.51 5.45
CA VAL A 70 2.09 -9.95 4.06
C VAL A 70 1.33 -11.26 3.89
N GLN A 71 0.30 -11.24 3.06
CA GLN A 71 -0.49 -12.42 2.74
C GLN A 71 0.16 -13.25 1.64
N ALA A 72 0.64 -12.59 0.61
CA ALA A 72 1.34 -13.22 -0.50
C ALA A 72 2.40 -12.28 -1.05
N ILE A 73 3.51 -12.82 -1.48
CA ILE A 73 4.57 -12.05 -2.10
C ILE A 73 5.27 -12.91 -3.16
N LYS A 74 5.42 -12.34 -4.34
CA LYS A 74 6.17 -12.95 -5.45
C LYS A 74 6.89 -11.82 -6.19
N ALA A 75 8.09 -11.53 -5.76
CA ALA A 75 8.88 -10.47 -6.38
C ALA A 75 9.27 -10.85 -7.81
N PRO A 76 9.19 -9.93 -8.76
CA PRO A 76 8.80 -8.52 -8.62
C PRO A 76 7.35 -8.25 -9.04
N ASN A 77 6.47 -9.25 -9.04
CA ASN A 77 5.18 -9.16 -9.70
C ASN A 77 3.98 -8.99 -8.78
N LEU A 78 4.07 -9.45 -7.53
CA LEU A 78 2.90 -9.50 -6.66
C LEU A 78 3.25 -9.20 -5.20
N LEU A 79 2.41 -8.37 -4.58
CA LEU A 79 2.39 -8.18 -3.13
C LEU A 79 0.94 -8.06 -2.69
N GLU A 80 0.53 -8.89 -1.72
CA GLU A 80 -0.78 -8.78 -1.09
C GLU A 80 -0.60 -8.57 0.40
N LEU A 81 -1.28 -7.56 0.94
CA LEU A 81 -1.27 -7.20 2.35
C LEU A 81 -2.69 -7.32 2.89
N CYS A 82 -2.83 -7.73 4.15
CA CYS A 82 -4.13 -7.78 4.81
C CYS A 82 -4.00 -7.30 6.26
N GLY A 83 -5.04 -6.63 6.76
CA GLY A 83 -5.09 -6.17 8.14
C GLY A 83 -5.87 -4.89 8.32
N PRO A 84 -5.77 -4.27 9.53
CA PRO A 84 -6.52 -3.05 9.84
C PRO A 84 -5.97 -1.79 9.19
N MET A 85 -4.71 -1.79 8.74
CA MET A 85 -3.99 -0.63 8.24
C MET A 85 -4.00 0.50 9.29
N PHE A 86 -4.28 1.73 8.87
CA PHE A 86 -4.35 2.88 9.79
C PHE A 86 -5.66 2.97 10.57
N MET A 87 -6.57 2.01 10.36
CA MET A 87 -7.92 2.04 10.92
C MET A 87 -7.93 1.45 12.32
N SER A 88 -8.22 2.29 13.33
CA SER A 88 -8.33 1.88 14.73
C SER A 88 -9.77 1.59 15.13
N TYR A 89 -10.46 0.83 14.27
CA TYR A 89 -11.85 0.42 14.46
C TYR A 89 -12.06 -0.90 13.73
N PRO A 90 -13.20 -1.58 13.93
CA PRO A 90 -13.43 -2.90 13.30
C PRO A 90 -13.48 -2.80 11.77
N ALA A 91 -12.37 -3.12 11.12
CA ALA A 91 -12.28 -3.17 9.67
C ALA A 91 -11.12 -4.07 9.25
N ILE A 92 -11.28 -4.72 8.12
CA ILE A 92 -10.24 -5.54 7.50
C ILE A 92 -10.01 -5.05 6.08
N ASN A 93 -8.76 -4.89 5.72
CA ASN A 93 -8.33 -4.43 4.41
C ASN A 93 -7.58 -5.53 3.68
N HIS A 94 -7.70 -5.53 2.37
CA HIS A 94 -6.87 -6.32 1.47
C HIS A 94 -6.31 -5.38 0.40
N VAL A 95 -4.99 -5.31 0.33
CA VAL A 95 -4.28 -4.48 -0.67
C VAL A 95 -3.51 -5.42 -1.59
N GLU A 96 -3.73 -5.28 -2.89
CA GLU A 96 -3.06 -6.05 -3.91
C GLU A 96 -2.27 -5.11 -4.80
N VAL A 97 -0.98 -5.40 -4.95
CA VAL A 97 -0.08 -4.69 -5.87
C VAL A 97 0.39 -5.70 -6.90
N LYS A 98 0.13 -5.42 -8.17
CA LYS A 98 0.61 -6.23 -9.30
C LYS A 98 1.47 -5.36 -10.19
N ILE A 99 2.61 -5.91 -10.61
CA ILE A 99 3.52 -5.23 -11.52
C ILE A 99 3.75 -6.15 -12.71
N GLU A 100 3.51 -5.61 -13.91
CA GLU A 100 3.73 -6.34 -15.15
C GLU A 100 4.56 -5.52 -16.13
N PRO A 101 5.39 -6.16 -16.94
CA PRO A 101 6.12 -5.44 -17.97
C PRO A 101 5.16 -4.94 -19.05
N VAL A 102 5.41 -3.72 -19.52
CA VAL A 102 4.73 -3.15 -20.67
C VAL A 102 5.79 -2.56 -21.60
N SER A 103 5.41 -2.16 -22.80
CA SER A 103 6.35 -1.55 -23.73
C SER A 103 6.98 -0.31 -23.11
N GLY A 104 8.32 -0.30 -23.00
CA GLY A 104 9.06 0.81 -22.46
C GLY A 104 9.18 0.89 -20.94
N GLY A 105 8.68 -0.10 -20.21
CA GLY A 105 8.75 -0.08 -18.74
C GLY A 105 7.87 -1.11 -18.07
N CYS A 106 7.13 -0.67 -17.06
CA CYS A 106 6.19 -1.56 -16.36
C CYS A 106 4.94 -0.80 -15.96
N ARG A 107 3.89 -1.56 -15.65
CA ARG A 107 2.63 -1.05 -15.10
C ARG A 107 2.45 -1.60 -13.70
N LEU A 108 2.21 -0.69 -12.76
CA LEU A 108 1.82 -1.03 -11.40
C LEU A 108 0.32 -0.84 -11.27
N ALA A 109 -0.39 -1.91 -10.91
CA ALA A 109 -1.82 -1.86 -10.62
C ALA A 109 -2.03 -2.13 -9.13
N LEU A 110 -2.84 -1.29 -8.50
CA LEU A 110 -3.16 -1.41 -7.09
C LEU A 110 -4.66 -1.52 -6.91
N ARG A 111 -5.06 -2.48 -6.07
CA ARG A 111 -6.46 -2.61 -5.66
C ARG A 111 -6.53 -2.70 -4.15
N HIS A 112 -7.31 -1.82 -3.55
CA HIS A 112 -7.54 -1.80 -2.11
C HIS A 112 -9.03 -2.00 -1.85
N ARG A 113 -9.35 -3.12 -1.21
CA ARG A 113 -10.71 -3.44 -0.78
C ARG A 113 -10.76 -3.51 0.73
N ALA A 114 -11.87 -3.08 1.30
CA ALA A 114 -12.06 -3.12 2.74
C ALA A 114 -13.48 -3.51 3.09
N ILE A 115 -13.64 -4.11 4.27
CA ILE A 115 -14.95 -4.41 4.85
C ILE A 115 -14.89 -4.09 6.34
N GLY A 116 -15.95 -3.47 6.85
CA GLY A 116 -16.07 -3.14 8.26
C GLY A 116 -16.79 -1.82 8.48
N MET A 117 -16.59 -1.26 9.66
CA MET A 117 -17.24 -0.01 10.09
C MET A 117 -16.43 1.19 9.60
N ILE A 118 -16.36 1.34 8.29
CA ILE A 118 -15.45 2.29 7.64
C ILE A 118 -15.83 3.73 8.00
N ASP A 119 -14.85 4.48 8.52
CA ASP A 119 -14.99 5.91 8.77
C ASP A 119 -15.22 6.64 7.43
N PRO A 120 -16.27 7.48 7.31
CA PRO A 120 -16.57 8.19 6.06
C PRO A 120 -15.41 9.05 5.54
N GLU A 121 -14.63 9.65 6.43
CA GLU A 121 -13.45 10.44 6.04
C GLU A 121 -12.38 9.55 5.39
N HIS A 122 -12.14 8.37 5.95
CA HIS A 122 -11.18 7.43 5.39
C HIS A 122 -11.65 6.93 4.02
N ARG A 123 -12.92 6.59 3.89
CA ARG A 123 -13.51 6.18 2.61
C ARG A 123 -13.28 7.24 1.53
N LYS A 124 -13.49 8.49 1.88
CA LYS A 124 -13.35 9.63 0.96
C LYS A 124 -11.91 9.84 0.52
N ASN A 125 -10.95 9.65 1.42
CA ASN A 125 -9.56 10.07 1.22
C ASN A 125 -8.60 8.95 0.80
N VAL A 126 -9.05 7.69 0.83
CA VAL A 126 -8.15 6.55 0.57
C VAL A 126 -7.56 6.59 -0.84
N GLY A 127 -8.35 7.00 -1.84
CA GLY A 127 -7.86 7.11 -3.22
C GLY A 127 -6.76 8.14 -3.37
N THR A 128 -6.89 9.29 -2.69
CA THR A 128 -5.87 10.35 -2.68
C THR A 128 -4.56 9.83 -2.08
N GLY A 129 -4.65 9.08 -0.98
CA GLY A 129 -3.48 8.48 -0.36
C GLY A 129 -2.72 7.55 -1.29
N TRP A 130 -3.45 6.70 -2.01
CA TRP A 130 -2.83 5.78 -2.97
C TRP A 130 -2.23 6.51 -4.18
N ASN A 131 -2.90 7.56 -4.69
CA ASN A 131 -2.33 8.37 -5.76
C ASN A 131 -1.00 8.99 -5.34
N HIS A 132 -0.91 9.46 -4.10
CA HIS A 132 0.33 10.01 -3.55
C HIS A 132 1.43 8.93 -3.53
N MET A 133 1.12 7.74 -3.04
CA MET A 133 2.08 6.63 -2.98
C MET A 133 2.55 6.22 -4.37
N LEU A 134 1.63 6.04 -5.31
CA LEU A 134 1.98 5.64 -6.68
C LEU A 134 2.86 6.68 -7.37
N SER A 135 2.57 7.96 -7.16
CA SER A 135 3.37 9.05 -7.71
C SER A 135 4.79 9.03 -7.15
N ASN A 136 4.94 8.74 -5.85
CA ASN A 136 6.26 8.64 -5.23
C ASN A 136 7.04 7.43 -5.74
N VAL A 137 6.38 6.29 -5.94
CA VAL A 137 7.01 5.10 -6.52
C VAL A 137 7.55 5.44 -7.91
N LYS A 138 6.74 6.09 -8.72
CA LYS A 138 7.16 6.50 -10.07
C LYS A 138 8.37 7.42 -10.03
N LYS A 139 8.35 8.43 -9.17
CA LYS A 139 9.50 9.35 -9.00
C LYS A 139 10.76 8.58 -8.60
N ASP A 140 10.66 7.69 -7.64
CA ASP A 140 11.80 6.92 -7.15
C ASP A 140 12.40 6.06 -8.26
N CYS A 141 11.55 5.44 -9.08
CA CYS A 141 12.00 4.55 -10.16
C CYS A 141 12.60 5.29 -11.33
N GLU A 142 12.10 6.48 -11.65
CA GLU A 142 12.53 7.24 -12.84
C GLU A 142 13.67 8.20 -12.55
N GLN A 143 14.04 8.39 -11.30
CA GLN A 143 15.23 9.16 -10.93
C GLN A 143 16.50 8.37 -11.22
N ARG A 144 17.51 9.10 -11.70
CA ARG A 144 18.84 8.56 -11.99
C ARG A 144 19.82 8.86 -10.87
#